data_e4b0d9c420129cb3e2bf9a318dca5860
#
_entry.id   e4b0d9c420129cb3e2bf9a318dca5860
#
_cell.length_a   1.000
_cell.length_b   1.000
_cell.length_c   1.000
_cell.angle_alpha   90.00
_cell.angle_beta   90.00
_cell.angle_gamma   90.00
#
_symmetry.space_group_name_H-M   'P 1'
#
loop_
_entity.id
_entity.type
_entity.pdbx_description
1 polymer ?
#
loop_
_entity_poly.entity_id
_entity_poly.type
_entity_poly.pdbx_seq_one_letter_code
_entity_poly.pdbx_strand_id
1 'polypeptide(L)'
;MKELPIVSIGLGLVTLVCSIVVAFIVSGSFIGTATMIDLNTYGGITVSSLSAWEIWMLFTCQLVHAKQYHMFYNVLSIIVLGFFLERRIGWGIFLIVWFLAGASGTLYSTLFVEAPWNTGTGASQGILGLAGFGIILTTLAKNNRGLVYALLFVLIPAFSLDLIFANYPKPGHVLGLALGMLLGVIYINKLTRV
;
A
#
# COMPACT_ATOMS: atom_id res chain seq x y z
N MET A 1 18.96 21.86 4.32
CA MET A 1 17.74 21.31 4.95
C MET A 1 17.26 20.17 4.09
N LYS A 2 16.97 18.99 4.68
CA LYS A 2 16.41 17.89 3.89
C LYS A 2 14.95 18.23 3.58
N GLU A 3 14.57 18.21 2.31
CA GLU A 3 13.23 18.54 1.86
C GLU A 3 12.16 17.67 2.54
N LEU A 4 10.97 18.21 2.75
CA LEU A 4 9.84 17.45 3.29
C LEU A 4 9.39 16.40 2.27
N PRO A 5 8.95 15.21 2.71
CA PRO A 5 8.41 14.18 1.81
C PRO A 5 6.96 14.54 1.41
N ILE A 6 6.82 15.54 0.54
CA ILE A 6 5.53 16.17 0.22
C ILE A 6 4.60 15.18 -0.47
N VAL A 7 5.13 14.30 -1.32
CA VAL A 7 4.29 13.38 -2.10
C VAL A 7 3.73 12.27 -1.23
N SER A 8 4.50 11.70 -0.31
CA SER A 8 3.95 10.70 0.64
C SER A 8 2.96 11.31 1.62
N ILE A 9 3.18 12.56 2.06
CA ILE A 9 2.20 13.29 2.88
C ILE A 9 0.92 13.53 2.06
N GLY A 10 1.05 14.02 0.82
CA GLY A 10 -0.09 14.23 -0.08
C GLY A 10 -0.87 12.95 -0.37
N LEU A 11 -0.16 11.84 -0.66
CA LEU A 11 -0.77 10.53 -0.88
C LEU A 11 -1.53 10.04 0.37
N GLY A 12 -0.94 10.20 1.55
CA GLY A 12 -1.60 9.90 2.82
C GLY A 12 -2.87 10.73 3.03
N LEU A 13 -2.83 12.03 2.76
CA LEU A 13 -3.98 12.92 2.86
C LEU A 13 -5.10 12.56 1.86
N VAL A 14 -4.75 12.26 0.61
CA VAL A 14 -5.72 11.81 -0.40
C VAL A 14 -6.37 10.49 0.04
N THR A 15 -5.59 9.53 0.51
CA THR A 15 -6.11 8.25 1.04
C THR A 15 -7.05 8.49 2.22
N LEU A 16 -6.68 9.38 3.15
CA LEU A 16 -7.51 9.75 4.29
C LEU A 16 -8.86 10.34 3.84
N VAL A 17 -8.81 11.34 2.96
CA VAL A 17 -10.02 12.03 2.48
C VAL A 17 -10.91 11.07 1.69
N CYS A 18 -10.39 10.30 0.74
CA CYS A 18 -11.17 9.34 -0.04
C CYS A 18 -11.87 8.31 0.86
N SER A 19 -11.14 7.72 1.81
CA SER A 19 -11.71 6.72 2.71
C SER A 19 -12.78 7.29 3.66
N ILE A 20 -12.57 8.50 4.19
CA ILE A 20 -13.54 9.16 5.08
C ILE A 20 -14.82 9.56 4.31
N VAL A 21 -14.66 10.09 3.10
CA VAL A 21 -15.81 10.45 2.24
C VAL A 21 -16.64 9.22 1.90
N VAL A 22 -16.00 8.12 1.49
CA VAL A 22 -16.71 6.87 1.19
C VAL A 22 -17.41 6.33 2.44
N ALA A 23 -16.74 6.31 3.60
CA ALA A 23 -17.34 5.89 4.86
C ALA A 23 -18.59 6.72 5.21
N PHE A 24 -18.52 8.03 5.05
CA PHE A 24 -19.66 8.92 5.32
C PHE A 24 -20.82 8.68 4.35
N ILE A 25 -20.54 8.55 3.05
CA ILE A 25 -21.59 8.29 2.04
C ILE A 25 -22.31 6.97 2.32
N VAL A 26 -21.57 5.92 2.69
CA VAL A 26 -22.09 4.56 2.87
C VAL A 26 -22.81 4.38 4.21
N SER A 27 -22.23 4.91 5.30
CA SER A 27 -22.68 4.63 6.66
C SER A 27 -23.29 5.82 7.40
N GLY A 28 -23.22 7.03 6.82
CA GLY A 28 -23.61 8.28 7.50
C GLY A 28 -22.64 8.72 8.59
N SER A 29 -21.47 8.07 8.73
CA SER A 29 -20.48 8.35 9.78
C SER A 29 -19.08 8.42 9.22
N PHE A 30 -18.28 9.42 9.62
CA PHE A 30 -16.87 9.57 9.24
C PHE A 30 -15.97 8.44 9.75
N ILE A 31 -16.39 7.74 10.80
CA ILE A 31 -15.67 6.59 11.37
C ILE A 31 -16.41 5.27 11.10
N GLY A 32 -17.42 5.30 10.23
CA GLY A 32 -18.20 4.12 9.84
C GLY A 32 -17.39 3.09 9.06
N THR A 33 -17.95 1.91 8.94
CA THR A 33 -17.40 0.83 8.12
C THR A 33 -18.16 0.75 6.80
N ALA A 34 -17.44 0.50 5.70
CA ALA A 34 -18.03 0.18 4.40
C ALA A 34 -17.98 -1.33 4.18
N THR A 35 -19.01 -1.89 3.57
CA THR A 35 -18.99 -3.29 3.12
C THR A 35 -18.15 -3.44 1.84
N MET A 36 -17.79 -4.67 1.47
CA MET A 36 -17.06 -4.90 0.22
C MET A 36 -17.91 -4.56 -1.01
N ILE A 37 -19.23 -4.72 -0.92
CA ILE A 37 -20.17 -4.35 -1.98
C ILE A 37 -20.17 -2.82 -2.18
N ASP A 38 -20.24 -2.07 -1.09
CA ASP A 38 -20.20 -0.61 -1.14
C ASP A 38 -18.89 -0.12 -1.77
N LEU A 39 -17.76 -0.70 -1.34
CA LEU A 39 -16.45 -0.33 -1.85
C LEU A 39 -16.28 -0.60 -3.34
N ASN A 40 -16.91 -1.64 -3.88
CA ASN A 40 -16.92 -1.88 -5.32
C ASN A 40 -17.56 -0.70 -6.09
N THR A 41 -18.60 -0.10 -5.54
CA THR A 41 -19.24 1.09 -6.13
C THR A 41 -18.35 2.33 -6.06
N TYR A 42 -17.53 2.46 -5.02
CA TYR A 42 -16.71 3.65 -4.74
C TYR A 42 -15.21 3.45 -4.96
N GLY A 43 -14.84 2.59 -5.89
CA GLY A 43 -13.44 2.46 -6.35
C GLY A 43 -12.70 1.23 -5.88
N GLY A 44 -13.32 0.33 -5.11
CA GLY A 44 -12.78 -1.01 -4.89
C GLY A 44 -12.85 -1.86 -6.15
N ILE A 45 -11.92 -2.79 -6.35
CA ILE A 45 -11.84 -3.61 -7.56
C ILE A 45 -12.29 -5.05 -7.32
N THR A 46 -13.04 -5.60 -8.26
CA THR A 46 -13.52 -6.99 -8.27
C THR A 46 -13.25 -7.64 -9.63
N VAL A 47 -13.49 -8.95 -9.74
CA VAL A 47 -13.40 -9.67 -11.02
C VAL A 47 -14.36 -9.07 -12.06
N SER A 48 -15.57 -8.65 -11.64
CA SER A 48 -16.54 -8.02 -12.55
C SER A 48 -16.04 -6.66 -13.07
N SER A 49 -15.41 -5.85 -12.23
CA SER A 49 -14.80 -4.58 -12.65
C SER A 49 -13.68 -4.79 -13.67
N LEU A 50 -12.85 -5.81 -13.46
CA LEU A 50 -11.79 -6.17 -14.42
C LEU A 50 -12.37 -6.63 -15.75
N SER A 51 -13.43 -7.43 -15.73
CA SER A 51 -14.13 -7.89 -16.94
C SER A 51 -14.79 -6.74 -17.70
N ALA A 52 -15.19 -5.69 -17.01
CA ALA A 52 -15.73 -4.46 -17.58
C ALA A 52 -14.64 -3.45 -18.02
N TRP A 53 -13.38 -3.83 -18.00
CA TRP A 53 -12.22 -2.98 -18.34
C TRP A 53 -12.06 -1.74 -17.46
N GLU A 54 -12.55 -1.77 -16.24
CA GLU A 54 -12.41 -0.67 -15.26
C GLU A 54 -11.01 -0.69 -14.59
N ILE A 55 -9.94 -0.72 -15.41
CA ILE A 55 -8.55 -0.86 -14.97
C ILE A 55 -8.10 0.29 -14.06
N TRP A 56 -8.71 1.47 -14.19
CA TRP A 56 -8.47 2.62 -13.32
C TRP A 56 -8.73 2.31 -11.84
N MET A 57 -9.58 1.33 -11.55
CA MET A 57 -9.85 0.87 -10.18
C MET A 57 -8.63 0.23 -9.51
N LEU A 58 -7.61 -0.21 -10.25
CA LEU A 58 -6.32 -0.63 -9.67
C LEU A 58 -5.58 0.52 -8.94
N PHE A 59 -5.89 1.75 -9.31
CA PHE A 59 -5.39 2.92 -8.60
C PHE A 59 -6.32 3.32 -7.45
N THR A 60 -7.61 3.49 -7.71
CA THR A 60 -8.55 4.01 -6.72
C THR A 60 -8.80 3.05 -5.56
N CYS A 61 -8.73 1.74 -5.79
CA CYS A 61 -8.89 0.74 -4.74
C CYS A 61 -7.83 0.89 -3.63
N GLN A 62 -6.66 1.43 -3.95
CA GLN A 62 -5.61 1.69 -2.96
C GLN A 62 -5.91 2.91 -2.07
N LEU A 63 -6.87 3.75 -2.46
CA LEU A 63 -7.24 4.97 -1.73
C LEU A 63 -8.45 4.76 -0.81
N VAL A 64 -9.21 3.68 -0.96
CA VAL A 64 -10.43 3.43 -0.20
C VAL A 64 -10.26 2.26 0.76
N HIS A 65 -10.89 2.35 1.93
CA HIS A 65 -10.74 1.37 3.00
C HIS A 65 -12.07 0.99 3.62
N ALA A 66 -12.26 -0.30 3.90
CA ALA A 66 -13.45 -0.83 4.56
C ALA A 66 -13.54 -0.38 6.04
N LYS A 67 -12.41 -0.26 6.71
CA LYS A 67 -12.34 0.03 8.14
C LYS A 67 -11.39 1.20 8.41
N GLN A 68 -11.86 2.20 9.16
CA GLN A 68 -11.14 3.44 9.37
C GLN A 68 -9.83 3.27 10.17
N TYR A 69 -9.79 2.36 11.15
CA TYR A 69 -8.55 2.08 11.88
C TYR A 69 -7.45 1.50 10.95
N HIS A 70 -7.84 0.67 9.98
CA HIS A 70 -6.91 0.14 8.97
C HIS A 70 -6.41 1.25 8.04
N MET A 71 -7.31 2.14 7.63
CA MET A 71 -6.95 3.33 6.86
C MET A 71 -5.95 4.22 7.60
N PHE A 72 -6.19 4.54 8.88
CA PHE A 72 -5.27 5.36 9.68
C PHE A 72 -3.87 4.73 9.78
N TYR A 73 -3.82 3.42 10.02
CA TYR A 73 -2.55 2.70 10.04
C TYR A 73 -1.82 2.78 8.68
N ASN A 74 -2.54 2.62 7.56
CA ASN A 74 -1.98 2.72 6.23
C ASN A 74 -1.47 4.14 5.93
N VAL A 75 -2.24 5.18 6.25
CA VAL A 75 -1.83 6.58 6.08
C VAL A 75 -0.56 6.87 6.87
N LEU A 76 -0.52 6.46 8.15
CA LEU A 76 0.66 6.64 8.97
C LEU A 76 1.88 5.89 8.40
N SER A 77 1.67 4.67 7.91
CA SER A 77 2.72 3.86 7.28
C SER A 77 3.28 4.50 6.01
N ILE A 78 2.42 5.07 5.15
CA ILE A 78 2.85 5.82 3.94
C ILE A 78 3.73 7.01 4.35
N ILE A 79 3.31 7.80 5.33
CA ILE A 79 4.05 8.99 5.79
C ILE A 79 5.38 8.59 6.43
N VAL A 80 5.38 7.59 7.31
CA VAL A 80 6.60 7.11 7.99
C VAL A 80 7.61 6.54 6.99
N LEU A 81 7.18 5.69 6.06
CA LEU A 81 8.07 5.19 5.00
C LEU A 81 8.51 6.30 4.07
N GLY A 82 7.62 7.21 3.69
CA GLY A 82 7.92 8.35 2.84
C GLY A 82 9.01 9.24 3.43
N PHE A 83 8.98 9.48 4.72
CA PHE A 83 10.02 10.26 5.40
C PHE A 83 11.43 9.69 5.19
N PHE A 84 11.57 8.38 5.06
CA PHE A 84 12.85 7.73 4.83
C PHE A 84 13.12 7.42 3.35
N LEU A 85 12.10 6.99 2.60
CA LEU A 85 12.27 6.51 1.22
C LEU A 85 12.16 7.63 0.20
N GLU A 86 11.09 8.44 0.20
CA GLU A 86 10.90 9.52 -0.78
C GLU A 86 12.11 10.47 -0.83
N ARG A 87 12.67 10.77 0.33
CA ARG A 87 13.88 11.62 0.47
C ARG A 87 15.17 10.98 -0.04
N ARG A 88 15.19 9.69 -0.31
CA ARG A 88 16.37 8.95 -0.80
C ARG A 88 16.27 8.58 -2.26
N ILE A 89 15.07 8.17 -2.70
CA ILE A 89 14.86 7.65 -4.05
C ILE A 89 14.10 8.63 -4.94
N GLY A 90 13.62 9.73 -4.38
CA GLY A 90 12.78 10.71 -5.06
C GLY A 90 11.31 10.29 -5.14
N TRP A 91 10.44 11.28 -5.30
CA TRP A 91 8.98 11.08 -5.31
C TRP A 91 8.48 10.20 -6.46
N GLY A 92 9.10 10.27 -7.63
CA GLY A 92 8.66 9.51 -8.80
C GLY A 92 8.86 8.01 -8.60
N ILE A 93 10.04 7.58 -8.11
CA ILE A 93 10.30 6.16 -7.82
C ILE A 93 9.43 5.68 -6.66
N PHE A 94 9.23 6.51 -5.63
CA PHE A 94 8.33 6.22 -4.51
C PHE A 94 6.91 5.89 -5.00
N LEU A 95 6.32 6.73 -5.87
CA LEU A 95 4.99 6.50 -6.44
C LEU A 95 4.95 5.27 -7.36
N ILE A 96 5.96 5.06 -8.19
CA ILE A 96 6.05 3.89 -9.08
C ILE A 96 6.07 2.60 -8.26
N VAL A 97 6.89 2.52 -7.21
CA VAL A 97 6.96 1.33 -6.35
C VAL A 97 5.63 1.10 -5.64
N TRP A 98 5.06 2.16 -5.03
CA TRP A 98 3.77 2.08 -4.35
C TRP A 98 2.66 1.58 -5.29
N PHE A 99 2.55 2.20 -6.48
CA PHE A 99 1.49 1.86 -7.43
C PHE A 99 1.67 0.46 -8.01
N LEU A 100 2.85 0.10 -8.50
CA LEU A 100 3.07 -1.20 -9.14
C LEU A 100 2.90 -2.35 -8.14
N ALA A 101 3.45 -2.22 -6.94
CA ALA A 101 3.30 -3.25 -5.91
C ALA A 101 1.84 -3.37 -5.44
N GLY A 102 1.17 -2.23 -5.25
CA GLY A 102 -0.23 -2.18 -4.88
C GLY A 102 -1.13 -2.79 -5.94
N ALA A 103 -1.01 -2.34 -7.19
CA ALA A 103 -1.80 -2.85 -8.31
C ALA A 103 -1.58 -4.35 -8.55
N SER A 104 -0.33 -4.82 -8.53
CA SER A 104 -0.01 -6.24 -8.73
C SER A 104 -0.53 -7.12 -7.60
N GLY A 105 -0.34 -6.72 -6.34
CA GLY A 105 -0.83 -7.46 -5.19
C GLY A 105 -2.36 -7.51 -5.15
N THR A 106 -3.01 -6.40 -5.47
CA THR A 106 -4.46 -6.31 -5.58
C THR A 106 -4.99 -7.16 -6.71
N LEU A 107 -4.41 -7.04 -7.91
CA LEU A 107 -4.82 -7.83 -9.08
C LEU A 107 -4.71 -9.34 -8.80
N TYR A 108 -3.61 -9.78 -8.20
CA TYR A 108 -3.44 -11.17 -7.81
C TYR A 108 -4.55 -11.62 -6.83
N SER A 109 -4.79 -10.84 -5.78
CA SER A 109 -5.83 -11.19 -4.81
C SER A 109 -7.21 -11.25 -5.46
N THR A 110 -7.54 -10.30 -6.34
CA THR A 110 -8.83 -10.26 -7.02
C THR A 110 -9.06 -11.46 -7.93
N LEU A 111 -8.01 -11.97 -8.59
CA LEU A 111 -8.14 -13.05 -9.57
C LEU A 111 -7.99 -14.46 -8.96
N PHE A 112 -7.20 -14.61 -7.88
CA PHE A 112 -6.74 -15.93 -7.42
C PHE A 112 -7.05 -16.23 -5.95
N VAL A 113 -7.61 -15.27 -5.20
CA VAL A 113 -7.96 -15.48 -3.80
C VAL A 113 -9.48 -15.58 -3.67
N GLU A 114 -9.95 -16.44 -2.76
CA GLU A 114 -11.38 -16.62 -2.49
C GLU A 114 -11.96 -15.46 -1.66
N ALA A 115 -13.28 -15.30 -1.74
CA ALA A 115 -14.00 -14.34 -0.90
C ALA A 115 -13.76 -14.66 0.61
N PRO A 116 -13.71 -13.65 1.46
CA PRO A 116 -13.97 -12.23 1.20
C PRO A 116 -12.73 -11.44 0.75
N TRP A 117 -11.58 -12.07 0.49
CA TRP A 117 -10.30 -11.44 0.23
C TRP A 117 -10.04 -11.11 -1.25
N ASN A 118 -11.01 -11.45 -2.13
CA ASN A 118 -10.96 -11.21 -3.58
C ASN A 118 -11.46 -9.81 -4.01
N THR A 119 -11.86 -8.96 -3.08
CA THR A 119 -12.16 -7.55 -3.38
C THR A 119 -10.95 -6.71 -3.01
N GLY A 120 -10.38 -6.06 -4.01
CA GLY A 120 -9.22 -5.20 -3.82
C GLY A 120 -9.59 -3.87 -3.21
N THR A 121 -9.11 -3.61 -2.00
CA THR A 121 -9.26 -2.34 -1.29
C THR A 121 -8.07 -2.11 -0.36
N GLY A 122 -7.70 -0.85 -0.15
CA GLY A 122 -6.67 -0.44 0.80
C GLY A 122 -5.26 -0.38 0.20
N ALA A 123 -4.45 0.50 0.79
CA ALA A 123 -3.09 0.81 0.34
C ALA A 123 -2.04 -0.22 0.76
N SER A 124 -2.40 -1.23 1.53
CA SER A 124 -1.45 -2.11 2.25
C SER A 124 -0.48 -2.86 1.34
N GLN A 125 -0.92 -3.32 0.15
CA GLN A 125 -0.05 -4.00 -0.82
C GLN A 125 1.04 -3.05 -1.35
N GLY A 126 0.67 -1.81 -1.67
CA GLY A 126 1.62 -0.77 -2.10
C GLY A 126 2.59 -0.35 -0.99
N ILE A 127 2.09 -0.26 0.25
CA ILE A 127 2.91 0.02 1.45
C ILE A 127 3.92 -1.10 1.69
N LEU A 128 3.49 -2.36 1.57
CA LEU A 128 4.40 -3.51 1.69
C LEU A 128 5.41 -3.54 0.54
N GLY A 129 5.04 -3.08 -0.66
CA GLY A 129 5.99 -2.86 -1.75
C GLY A 129 7.06 -1.83 -1.39
N LEU A 130 6.67 -0.69 -0.82
CA LEU A 130 7.62 0.30 -0.31
C LEU A 130 8.50 -0.28 0.81
N ALA A 131 7.93 -1.09 1.69
CA ALA A 131 8.70 -1.76 2.74
C ALA A 131 9.71 -2.76 2.15
N GLY A 132 9.30 -3.58 1.17
CA GLY A 132 10.19 -4.50 0.45
C GLY A 132 11.35 -3.78 -0.24
N PHE A 133 11.06 -2.67 -0.94
CA PHE A 133 12.09 -1.80 -1.51
C PHE A 133 13.03 -1.25 -0.43
N GLY A 134 12.47 -0.79 0.69
CA GLY A 134 13.22 -0.30 1.84
C GLY A 134 14.15 -1.35 2.45
N ILE A 135 13.74 -2.62 2.55
CA ILE A 135 14.59 -3.73 3.00
C ILE A 135 15.86 -3.79 2.15
N ILE A 136 15.71 -3.77 0.84
CA ILE A 136 16.86 -3.82 -0.08
C ILE A 136 17.76 -2.61 0.10
N LEU A 137 17.20 -1.41 0.29
CA LEU A 137 18.01 -0.21 0.55
C LEU A 137 18.80 -0.28 1.86
N THR A 138 18.37 -1.05 2.85
CA THR A 138 19.15 -1.20 4.10
C THR A 138 20.48 -1.90 3.87
N THR A 139 20.64 -2.67 2.79
CA THR A 139 21.90 -3.35 2.45
C THR A 139 22.99 -2.39 1.98
N LEU A 140 22.63 -1.19 1.50
CA LEU A 140 23.56 -0.23 0.91
C LEU A 140 24.27 0.69 1.93
N ALA A 141 23.73 0.90 3.10
CA ALA A 141 24.26 1.89 4.04
C ALA A 141 24.37 1.32 5.46
N LYS A 142 25.55 1.52 6.06
CA LYS A 142 25.90 1.01 7.40
C LYS A 142 25.07 1.63 8.55
N ASN A 143 24.35 2.74 8.36
CA ASN A 143 23.58 3.42 9.43
C ASN A 143 22.17 3.78 8.99
N ASN A 144 21.33 2.75 8.88
CA ASN A 144 19.92 2.89 8.48
C ASN A 144 18.92 2.63 9.63
N ARG A 145 19.32 2.84 10.89
CA ARG A 145 18.49 2.51 12.05
C ARG A 145 17.05 3.07 11.95
N GLY A 146 16.91 4.33 11.54
CA GLY A 146 15.59 4.94 11.38
C GLY A 146 14.73 4.24 10.33
N LEU A 147 15.29 3.87 9.17
CA LEU A 147 14.58 3.09 8.16
C LEU A 147 14.22 1.70 8.69
N VAL A 148 15.12 1.04 9.42
CA VAL A 148 14.83 -0.28 10.03
C VAL A 148 13.65 -0.18 11.00
N TYR A 149 13.59 0.83 11.87
CA TYR A 149 12.44 1.03 12.76
C TYR A 149 11.16 1.31 11.99
N ALA A 150 11.21 2.10 10.92
CA ALA A 150 10.06 2.34 10.05
C ALA A 150 9.56 1.03 9.38
N LEU A 151 10.49 0.18 8.92
CA LEU A 151 10.15 -1.13 8.35
C LEU A 151 9.51 -2.06 9.39
N LEU A 152 10.04 -2.14 10.60
CA LEU A 152 9.45 -2.92 11.68
C LEU A 152 8.07 -2.41 12.07
N PHE A 153 7.89 -1.09 12.15
CA PHE A 153 6.60 -0.44 12.39
C PHE A 153 5.54 -0.83 11.35
N VAL A 154 5.92 -1.02 10.08
CA VAL A 154 5.01 -1.40 9.00
C VAL A 154 4.83 -2.91 8.92
N LEU A 155 5.90 -3.69 8.94
CA LEU A 155 5.84 -5.12 8.66
C LEU A 155 5.20 -5.92 9.80
N ILE A 156 5.57 -5.61 11.06
CA ILE A 156 5.07 -6.39 12.20
C ILE A 156 3.54 -6.30 12.31
N PRO A 157 2.91 -5.12 12.37
CA PRO A 157 1.46 -5.06 12.44
C PRO A 157 0.76 -5.61 11.20
N ALA A 158 1.29 -5.35 9.99
CA ALA A 158 0.66 -5.82 8.76
C ALA A 158 0.54 -7.34 8.74
N PHE A 159 1.62 -8.07 8.98
CA PHE A 159 1.58 -9.53 8.99
C PHE A 159 0.91 -10.11 10.25
N SER A 160 1.00 -9.43 11.39
CA SER A 160 0.23 -9.83 12.59
C SER A 160 -1.28 -9.75 12.34
N LEU A 161 -1.76 -8.68 11.69
CA LEU A 161 -3.17 -8.56 11.32
C LEU A 161 -3.61 -9.62 10.30
N ASP A 162 -2.74 -9.97 9.35
CA ASP A 162 -3.02 -11.07 8.43
C ASP A 162 -3.21 -12.39 9.17
N LEU A 163 -2.31 -12.71 10.08
CA LEU A 163 -2.41 -13.95 10.89
C LEU A 163 -3.63 -13.95 11.80
N ILE A 164 -4.01 -12.81 12.38
CA ILE A 164 -5.17 -12.71 13.27
C ILE A 164 -6.50 -12.86 12.49
N PHE A 165 -6.61 -12.22 11.32
CA PHE A 165 -7.88 -12.13 10.59
C PHE A 165 -8.03 -13.14 9.45
N ALA A 166 -6.92 -13.64 8.89
CA ALA A 166 -6.93 -14.59 7.79
C ALA A 166 -6.28 -15.93 8.13
N ASN A 167 -5.58 -16.05 9.27
CA ASN A 167 -4.76 -17.18 9.69
C ASN A 167 -3.57 -17.50 8.78
N TYR A 168 -3.27 -16.66 7.80
CA TYR A 168 -2.12 -16.76 6.91
C TYR A 168 -1.72 -15.37 6.36
N PRO A 169 -0.46 -15.16 5.93
CA PRO A 169 -0.07 -13.94 5.24
C PRO A 169 -0.84 -13.83 3.93
N LYS A 170 -1.58 -12.75 3.73
CA LYS A 170 -2.38 -12.56 2.51
C LYS A 170 -1.50 -12.56 1.27
N PRO A 171 -1.83 -13.35 0.23
CA PRO A 171 -1.00 -13.48 -0.97
C PRO A 171 -0.69 -12.14 -1.64
N GLY A 172 -1.65 -11.22 -1.70
CA GLY A 172 -1.44 -9.87 -2.23
C GLY A 172 -0.41 -9.05 -1.43
N HIS A 173 -0.36 -9.23 -0.11
CA HIS A 173 0.63 -8.60 0.76
C HIS A 173 2.04 -9.16 0.50
N VAL A 174 2.16 -10.49 0.38
CA VAL A 174 3.42 -11.17 0.08
C VAL A 174 3.93 -10.76 -1.31
N LEU A 175 3.04 -10.74 -2.30
CA LEU A 175 3.41 -10.33 -3.67
C LEU A 175 3.83 -8.86 -3.73
N GLY A 176 3.10 -7.97 -3.05
CA GLY A 176 3.47 -6.55 -2.95
C GLY A 176 4.88 -6.37 -2.37
N LEU A 177 5.17 -7.04 -1.24
CA LEU A 177 6.49 -7.04 -0.61
C LEU A 177 7.59 -7.56 -1.56
N ALA A 178 7.35 -8.73 -2.18
CA ALA A 178 8.31 -9.37 -3.09
C ALA A 178 8.62 -8.50 -4.31
N LEU A 179 7.58 -7.90 -4.93
CA LEU A 179 7.77 -6.98 -6.05
C LEU A 179 8.54 -5.73 -5.63
N GLY A 180 8.26 -5.18 -4.45
CA GLY A 180 9.04 -4.07 -3.90
C GLY A 180 10.51 -4.42 -3.72
N MET A 181 10.82 -5.62 -3.21
CA MET A 181 12.21 -6.10 -3.10
C MET A 181 12.86 -6.23 -4.49
N LEU A 182 12.17 -6.80 -5.47
CA LEU A 182 12.68 -6.91 -6.85
C LEU A 182 12.98 -5.54 -7.44
N LEU A 183 12.07 -4.58 -7.31
CA LEU A 183 12.28 -3.21 -7.78
C LEU A 183 13.45 -2.53 -7.06
N GLY A 184 13.64 -2.81 -5.78
CA GLY A 184 14.80 -2.36 -4.98
C GLY A 184 16.11 -2.91 -5.53
N VAL A 185 16.18 -4.20 -5.86
CA VAL A 185 17.36 -4.82 -6.48
C VAL A 185 17.69 -4.19 -7.85
N ILE A 186 16.65 -4.00 -8.70
CA ILE A 186 16.81 -3.34 -10.01
C ILE A 186 17.35 -1.92 -9.83
N TYR A 187 16.82 -1.18 -8.87
CA TYR A 187 17.25 0.19 -8.57
C TYR A 187 18.73 0.25 -8.15
N ILE A 188 19.15 -0.63 -7.23
CA ILE A 188 20.54 -0.71 -6.76
C ILE A 188 21.50 -1.06 -7.90
N ASN A 189 21.17 -2.07 -8.69
CA ASN A 189 21.99 -2.51 -9.82
C ASN A 189 22.16 -1.39 -10.87
N LYS A 190 21.17 -0.51 -11.01
CA LYS A 190 21.30 0.65 -11.90
C LYS A 190 22.25 1.71 -11.34
N LEU A 191 22.24 1.93 -10.03
CA LEU A 191 23.15 2.89 -9.38
C LEU A 191 24.62 2.43 -9.40
N THR A 192 24.88 1.12 -9.34
CA THR A 192 26.25 0.56 -9.31
C THR A 192 26.88 0.46 -10.70
N ARG A 193 26.12 0.68 -11.78
CA ARG A 193 26.62 0.64 -13.16
C ARG A 193 26.96 2.03 -13.75
N VAL A 194 26.71 3.08 -12.99
CA VAL A 194 27.07 4.47 -13.29
C VAL A 194 28.25 4.90 -12.45
#